data_5126d01fbbf7bf188ec8e5a2d5ff9443
#
_entry.id   5126d01fbbf7bf188ec8e5a2d5ff9443
#
_cell.length_a   1.000
_cell.length_b   1.000
_cell.length_c   1.000
_cell.angle_alpha   90.00
_cell.angle_beta   90.00
_cell.angle_gamma   90.00
#
_symmetry.space_group_name_H-M   'P 1'
#
loop_
_entity.id
_entity.type
_entity.pdbx_description
1 polymer ?
#
loop_
_entity_poly.entity_id
_entity_poly.type
_entity_poly.pdbx_seq_one_letter_code
_entity_poly.pdbx_strand_id
1 'polypeptide(L)'
;TAWPPTSLIMTQALRVLNQLLAPEIASGKVKIRIIEGMTFERRVELGESLPADVLAACKECNVLIKGPFTTPRAGDKFPDGTPMPNMVSANSLLRRSLDLFAAVRPIKIPEKNIDWCFFRENIEGEYIWGNKGIQVNDDLAIDFKVQTRQGSERIARAAFEYARKNGKHNVTAITKANIVKLADGNFLKAVHHIGETEYPD
;
A
#
# COMPACT_ATOMS: atom_id res chain seq x y z
N THR A 1 16.85 10.06 -16.78
CA THR A 1 17.49 8.77 -16.43
C THR A 1 16.37 7.74 -16.27
N ALA A 2 16.24 6.85 -17.27
CA ALA A 2 15.27 5.78 -17.20
C ALA A 2 15.59 4.86 -16.00
N TRP A 3 14.61 4.63 -15.14
CA TRP A 3 14.71 3.60 -14.12
C TRP A 3 14.93 2.25 -14.79
N PRO A 4 15.77 1.37 -14.21
CA PRO A 4 15.93 0.03 -14.76
C PRO A 4 14.57 -0.63 -14.91
N PRO A 5 14.34 -1.38 -15.98
CA PRO A 5 13.04 -2.01 -16.22
C PRO A 5 12.62 -2.81 -14.98
N THR A 6 11.38 -2.70 -14.59
CA THR A 6 10.79 -3.39 -13.42
C THR A 6 11.13 -4.89 -13.40
N SER A 7 11.25 -5.48 -14.58
CA SER A 7 11.69 -6.87 -14.80
C SER A 7 13.07 -7.17 -14.21
N LEU A 8 14.05 -6.25 -14.33
CA LEU A 8 15.40 -6.48 -13.81
C LEU A 8 15.42 -6.56 -12.28
N ILE A 9 14.73 -5.65 -11.61
CA ILE A 9 14.62 -5.64 -10.13
C ILE A 9 13.97 -6.94 -9.64
N MET A 10 12.86 -7.32 -10.25
CA MET A 10 12.14 -8.54 -9.89
C MET A 10 12.92 -9.80 -10.19
N THR A 11 13.69 -9.83 -11.28
CA THR A 11 14.58 -10.95 -11.60
C THR A 11 15.63 -11.15 -10.51
N GLN A 12 16.26 -10.07 -10.02
CA GLN A 12 17.25 -10.19 -8.95
C GLN A 12 16.60 -10.59 -7.61
N ALA A 13 15.42 -10.02 -7.29
CA ALA A 13 14.67 -10.41 -6.10
C ALA A 13 14.31 -11.91 -6.14
N LEU A 14 13.87 -12.42 -7.30
CA LEU A 14 13.55 -13.83 -7.48
C LEU A 14 14.78 -14.74 -7.30
N ARG A 15 15.95 -14.33 -7.79
CA ARG A 15 17.21 -15.08 -7.57
C ARG A 15 17.53 -15.20 -6.09
N VAL A 16 17.43 -14.10 -5.33
CA VAL A 16 17.64 -14.11 -3.87
C VAL A 16 16.63 -15.00 -3.17
N LEU A 17 15.35 -14.88 -3.51
CA LEU A 17 14.28 -15.71 -2.91
C LEU A 17 14.50 -17.21 -3.18
N ASN A 18 14.84 -17.58 -4.41
CA ASN A 18 15.11 -18.98 -4.75
C ASN A 18 16.30 -19.54 -3.97
N GLN A 19 17.32 -18.74 -3.71
CA GLN A 19 18.47 -19.15 -2.90
C GLN A 19 18.12 -19.27 -1.41
N LEU A 20 17.43 -18.28 -0.84
CA LEU A 20 17.08 -18.26 0.58
C LEU A 20 16.03 -19.31 0.95
N LEU A 21 15.10 -19.60 0.04
CA LEU A 21 13.99 -20.52 0.25
C LEU A 21 14.20 -21.89 -0.42
N ALA A 22 15.43 -22.20 -0.85
CA ALA A 22 15.72 -23.44 -1.59
C ALA A 22 15.28 -24.72 -0.83
N PRO A 23 15.48 -24.87 0.50
CA PRO A 23 15.01 -26.04 1.23
C PRO A 23 13.48 -26.13 1.27
N GLU A 24 12.78 -25.01 1.47
CA GLU A 24 11.32 -24.94 1.53
C GLU A 24 10.68 -25.19 0.16
N ILE A 25 11.31 -24.75 -0.90
CA ILE A 25 10.89 -25.03 -2.28
C ILE A 25 11.08 -26.53 -2.61
N ALA A 26 12.23 -27.09 -2.26
CA ALA A 26 12.54 -28.49 -2.50
C ALA A 26 11.59 -29.43 -1.72
N SER A 27 11.19 -29.04 -0.51
CA SER A 27 10.24 -29.81 0.31
C SER A 27 8.78 -29.60 -0.10
N GLY A 28 8.49 -28.69 -1.05
CA GLY A 28 7.14 -28.35 -1.46
C GLY A 28 6.37 -27.43 -0.50
N LYS A 29 7.00 -26.97 0.59
CA LYS A 29 6.41 -26.06 1.58
C LYS A 29 6.16 -24.67 0.99
N VAL A 30 7.01 -24.23 0.07
CA VAL A 30 6.88 -22.97 -0.67
C VAL A 30 6.81 -23.25 -2.16
N LYS A 31 5.82 -22.66 -2.83
CA LYS A 31 5.69 -22.66 -4.29
C LYS A 31 5.72 -21.23 -4.79
N ILE A 32 6.71 -20.90 -5.60
CA ILE A 32 6.80 -19.59 -6.25
C ILE A 32 6.03 -19.65 -7.58
N ARG A 33 5.09 -18.74 -7.76
CA ARG A 33 4.34 -18.52 -9.00
C ARG A 33 4.64 -17.14 -9.55
N ILE A 34 5.06 -17.04 -10.78
CA ILE A 34 5.24 -15.78 -11.49
C ILE A 34 3.89 -15.41 -12.11
N ILE A 35 3.37 -14.24 -11.74
CA ILE A 35 2.14 -13.67 -12.31
C ILE A 35 2.59 -12.59 -13.29
N GLU A 36 2.39 -12.84 -14.55
CA GLU A 36 2.71 -11.91 -15.64
C GLU A 36 1.52 -10.98 -15.92
N GLY A 37 1.73 -9.99 -16.79
CA GLY A 37 0.67 -9.14 -17.29
C GLY A 37 0.55 -7.76 -16.63
N MET A 38 1.49 -7.40 -15.75
CA MET A 38 1.54 -6.08 -15.12
C MET A 38 2.58 -5.14 -15.74
N THR A 39 3.05 -5.45 -16.97
CA THR A 39 3.92 -4.52 -17.69
C THR A 39 3.17 -3.23 -18.01
N PHE A 40 3.93 -2.13 -18.14
CA PHE A 40 3.36 -0.83 -18.45
C PHE A 40 2.61 -0.87 -19.80
N GLU A 41 3.26 -1.46 -20.80
CA GLU A 41 2.78 -1.57 -22.18
C GLU A 41 1.45 -2.31 -22.24
N ARG A 42 1.36 -3.50 -21.64
CA ARG A 42 0.11 -4.28 -21.62
C ARG A 42 -1.03 -3.53 -20.95
N ARG A 43 -0.78 -2.88 -19.82
CA ARG A 43 -1.82 -2.13 -19.10
C ARG A 43 -2.32 -0.94 -19.91
N VAL A 44 -1.43 -0.25 -20.61
CA VAL A 44 -1.77 0.87 -21.50
C VAL A 44 -2.55 0.38 -22.71
N GLU A 45 -2.14 -0.72 -23.34
CA GLU A 45 -2.83 -1.35 -24.47
C GLU A 45 -4.26 -1.76 -24.11
N LEU A 46 -4.44 -2.36 -22.92
CA LEU A 46 -5.77 -2.75 -22.43
C LEU A 46 -6.60 -1.58 -21.90
N GLY A 47 -5.97 -0.43 -21.61
CA GLY A 47 -6.62 0.67 -20.88
C GLY A 47 -6.94 0.30 -19.42
N GLU A 48 -6.33 -0.75 -18.87
CA GLU A 48 -6.62 -1.29 -17.55
C GLU A 48 -5.41 -1.16 -16.62
N SER A 49 -5.59 -0.49 -15.49
CA SER A 49 -4.53 -0.36 -14.49
C SER A 49 -4.23 -1.66 -13.76
N LEU A 50 -5.22 -2.52 -13.61
CA LEU A 50 -5.13 -3.85 -12.96
C LEU A 50 -6.01 -4.83 -13.74
N PRO A 51 -5.45 -5.60 -14.67
CA PRO A 51 -6.19 -6.60 -15.44
C PRO A 51 -6.87 -7.65 -14.54
N ALA A 52 -8.08 -8.05 -14.92
CA ALA A 52 -8.91 -8.95 -14.11
C ALA A 52 -8.27 -10.33 -13.91
N ASP A 53 -7.58 -10.86 -14.92
CA ASP A 53 -6.86 -12.13 -14.87
C ASP A 53 -5.70 -12.08 -13.86
N VAL A 54 -4.98 -10.95 -13.81
CA VAL A 54 -3.90 -10.73 -12.83
C VAL A 54 -4.47 -10.66 -11.41
N LEU A 55 -5.55 -9.92 -11.21
CA LEU A 55 -6.19 -9.84 -9.90
C LEU A 55 -6.69 -11.20 -9.42
N ALA A 56 -7.30 -12.00 -10.32
CA ALA A 56 -7.71 -13.35 -10.00
C ALA A 56 -6.54 -14.22 -9.56
N ALA A 57 -5.43 -14.20 -10.31
CA ALA A 57 -4.22 -14.93 -9.96
C ALA A 57 -3.60 -14.48 -8.62
N CYS A 58 -3.66 -13.17 -8.31
CA CYS A 58 -3.20 -12.64 -7.03
C CYS A 58 -4.03 -13.18 -5.85
N LYS A 59 -5.34 -13.32 -6.00
CA LYS A 59 -6.23 -13.83 -4.95
C LYS A 59 -5.98 -15.30 -4.58
N GLU A 60 -5.37 -16.06 -5.47
CA GLU A 60 -4.99 -17.45 -5.23
C GLU A 60 -3.69 -17.61 -4.42
N CYS A 61 -2.95 -16.51 -4.20
CA CYS A 61 -1.65 -16.52 -3.53
C CYS A 61 -1.77 -16.01 -2.09
N ASN A 62 -1.11 -16.68 -1.16
CA ASN A 62 -1.08 -16.26 0.25
C ASN A 62 -0.17 -15.06 0.49
N VAL A 63 0.90 -14.93 -0.30
CA VAL A 63 1.89 -13.87 -0.22
C VAL A 63 2.18 -13.34 -1.62
N LEU A 64 2.24 -12.03 -1.77
CA LEU A 64 2.56 -11.38 -3.04
C LEU A 64 3.80 -10.51 -2.89
N ILE A 65 4.73 -10.67 -3.82
CA ILE A 65 5.89 -9.80 -3.96
C ILE A 65 5.79 -9.09 -5.31
N LYS A 66 5.93 -7.78 -5.31
CA LYS A 66 5.84 -6.99 -6.52
C LYS A 66 6.95 -5.95 -6.62
N GLY A 67 7.34 -5.65 -7.84
CA GLY A 67 8.18 -4.49 -8.16
C GLY A 67 7.39 -3.17 -8.22
N PRO A 68 8.07 -2.05 -8.51
CA PRO A 68 7.41 -0.77 -8.73
C PRO A 68 6.53 -0.83 -9.99
N PHE A 69 5.36 -0.17 -9.94
CA PHE A 69 4.49 0.03 -11.09
C PHE A 69 4.53 1.48 -11.53
N THR A 70 4.80 1.72 -12.80
CA THR A 70 4.66 3.02 -13.43
C THR A 70 3.21 3.25 -13.81
N THR A 71 2.70 4.44 -13.53
CA THR A 71 1.36 4.89 -13.97
C THR A 71 1.56 6.18 -14.76
N PRO A 72 0.95 6.32 -15.96
CA PRO A 72 1.01 7.56 -16.71
C PRO A 72 0.49 8.74 -15.87
N ARG A 73 1.10 9.89 -16.02
CA ARG A 73 0.61 11.14 -15.44
C ARG A 73 -0.36 11.81 -16.41
N ALA A 74 -1.22 12.67 -15.88
CA ALA A 74 -2.07 13.49 -16.74
C ALA A 74 -1.19 14.31 -17.72
N GLY A 75 -1.47 14.20 -19.02
CA GLY A 75 -0.71 14.87 -20.07
C GLY A 75 0.52 14.13 -20.60
N ASP A 76 0.89 12.97 -20.03
CA ASP A 76 1.95 12.14 -20.61
C ASP A 76 1.57 11.68 -22.03
N LYS A 77 2.58 11.59 -22.89
CA LYS A 77 2.43 11.20 -24.29
C LYS A 77 3.36 10.05 -24.65
N PHE A 78 2.95 9.25 -25.60
CA PHE A 78 3.81 8.28 -26.28
C PHE A 78 4.92 8.99 -27.09
N PRO A 79 5.98 8.27 -27.49
CA PRO A 79 7.05 8.84 -28.32
C PRO A 79 6.57 9.43 -29.66
N ASP A 80 5.44 8.94 -30.18
CA ASP A 80 4.81 9.43 -31.40
C ASP A 80 3.93 10.68 -31.18
N GLY A 81 3.83 11.16 -29.94
CA GLY A 81 3.06 12.34 -29.55
C GLY A 81 1.61 12.06 -29.19
N THR A 82 1.11 10.83 -29.34
CA THR A 82 -0.25 10.47 -28.93
C THR A 82 -0.43 10.54 -27.41
N PRO A 83 -1.58 11.03 -26.89
CA PRO A 83 -1.83 11.07 -25.44
C PRO A 83 -1.87 9.66 -24.83
N MET A 84 -1.22 9.49 -23.68
CA MET A 84 -1.38 8.27 -22.87
C MET A 84 -2.74 8.27 -22.15
N PRO A 85 -3.33 7.08 -21.92
CA PRO A 85 -4.59 6.99 -21.19
C PRO A 85 -4.42 7.49 -19.75
N ASN A 86 -5.42 8.21 -19.25
CA ASN A 86 -5.46 8.59 -17.82
C ASN A 86 -5.83 7.37 -16.99
N MET A 87 -4.85 6.80 -16.29
CA MET A 87 -4.98 5.56 -15.56
C MET A 87 -4.92 5.78 -14.04
N VAL A 88 -5.75 5.08 -13.30
CA VAL A 88 -5.66 5.03 -11.84
C VAL A 88 -4.40 4.27 -11.42
N SER A 89 -3.82 4.60 -10.27
CA SER A 89 -2.66 3.87 -9.74
C SER A 89 -2.96 2.37 -9.56
N ALA A 90 -2.18 1.52 -10.25
CA ALA A 90 -2.26 0.07 -10.11
C ALA A 90 -2.01 -0.37 -8.65
N ASN A 91 -1.13 0.34 -7.92
CA ASN A 91 -0.88 0.08 -6.50
C ASN A 91 -2.15 0.32 -5.65
N SER A 92 -2.84 1.43 -5.88
CA SER A 92 -4.08 1.75 -5.17
C SER A 92 -5.19 0.72 -5.44
N LEU A 93 -5.34 0.31 -6.70
CA LEU A 93 -6.33 -0.70 -7.06
C LEU A 93 -6.02 -2.05 -6.41
N LEU A 94 -4.76 -2.50 -6.48
CA LEU A 94 -4.34 -3.77 -5.88
C LEU A 94 -4.57 -3.79 -4.37
N ARG A 95 -4.19 -2.72 -3.66
CA ARG A 95 -4.40 -2.58 -2.21
C ARG A 95 -5.87 -2.68 -1.84
N ARG A 96 -6.75 -1.97 -2.55
CA ARG A 96 -8.19 -1.98 -2.30
C ARG A 96 -8.84 -3.32 -2.66
N SER A 97 -8.49 -3.88 -3.81
CA SER A 97 -9.05 -5.14 -4.30
C SER A 97 -8.68 -6.36 -3.44
N LEU A 98 -7.56 -6.30 -2.71
CA LEU A 98 -7.09 -7.33 -1.81
C LEU A 98 -7.25 -6.96 -0.33
N ASP A 99 -7.92 -5.83 -0.04
CA ASP A 99 -8.11 -5.28 1.32
C ASP A 99 -6.81 -5.17 2.15
N LEU A 100 -5.73 -4.74 1.52
CA LEU A 100 -4.43 -4.55 2.17
C LEU A 100 -4.41 -3.23 2.95
N PHE A 101 -5.17 -3.17 4.03
CA PHE A 101 -5.45 -1.94 4.78
C PHE A 101 -4.27 -1.40 5.58
N ALA A 102 -3.32 -2.24 6.00
CA ALA A 102 -2.19 -1.83 6.81
C ALA A 102 -0.87 -1.88 6.03
N ALA A 103 -0.19 -0.75 5.92
CA ALA A 103 1.21 -0.71 5.50
C ALA A 103 2.10 -0.80 6.75
N VAL A 104 2.66 -1.98 6.98
CA VAL A 104 3.49 -2.29 8.15
C VAL A 104 4.97 -2.07 7.81
N ARG A 105 5.66 -1.25 8.59
CA ARG A 105 7.05 -0.87 8.35
C ARG A 105 7.86 -0.96 9.64
N PRO A 106 8.51 -2.10 9.92
CA PRO A 106 9.45 -2.21 11.03
C PRO A 106 10.74 -1.44 10.71
N ILE A 107 11.25 -0.72 11.70
CA ILE A 107 12.52 0.02 11.65
C ILE A 107 13.31 -0.33 12.90
N LYS A 108 14.52 -0.87 12.69
CA LYS A 108 15.42 -1.24 13.76
C LYS A 108 16.79 -0.64 13.53
N ILE A 109 17.24 0.20 14.47
CA ILE A 109 18.56 0.84 14.47
C ILE A 109 19.14 0.66 15.87
N PRO A 110 19.84 -0.46 16.11
CA PRO A 110 20.31 -0.82 17.45
C PRO A 110 21.21 0.25 18.10
N GLU A 111 22.11 0.85 17.33
CA GLU A 111 23.04 1.88 17.80
C GLU A 111 22.35 3.18 18.25
N LYS A 112 21.06 3.37 17.88
CA LYS A 112 20.23 4.50 18.31
C LYS A 112 19.13 4.09 19.28
N ASN A 113 19.12 2.83 19.73
CA ASN A 113 18.05 2.25 20.52
C ASN A 113 16.66 2.44 19.90
N ILE A 114 16.60 2.36 18.55
CA ILE A 114 15.35 2.48 17.80
C ILE A 114 14.89 1.07 17.41
N ASP A 115 13.67 0.73 17.84
CA ASP A 115 12.96 -0.49 17.43
C ASP A 115 11.47 -0.16 17.33
N TRP A 116 11.11 0.48 16.23
CA TRP A 116 9.75 0.96 15.94
C TRP A 116 9.08 0.12 14.87
N CYS A 117 7.76 0.11 14.87
CA CYS A 117 6.97 -0.40 13.77
C CYS A 117 5.85 0.57 13.42
N PHE A 118 5.85 1.09 12.19
CA PHE A 118 4.79 1.97 11.71
C PHE A 118 3.65 1.16 11.11
N PHE A 119 2.46 1.42 11.59
CA PHE A 119 1.20 0.96 11.00
C PHE A 119 0.51 2.13 10.33
N ARG A 120 0.52 2.17 9.00
CA ARG A 120 -0.15 3.22 8.24
C ARG A 120 -1.39 2.66 7.57
N GLU A 121 -2.53 3.34 7.78
CA GLU A 121 -3.72 3.10 6.97
C GLU A 121 -3.39 3.28 5.48
N ASN A 122 -3.81 2.34 4.65
CA ASN A 122 -3.24 2.17 3.31
C ASN A 122 -4.27 2.26 2.18
N ILE A 123 -5.56 2.30 2.50
CA ILE A 123 -6.66 2.32 1.53
C ILE A 123 -7.64 3.48 1.72
N GLU A 124 -7.64 4.12 2.89
CA GLU A 124 -8.38 5.36 3.18
C GLU A 124 -7.45 6.60 3.17
N GLY A 125 -7.88 7.67 3.78
CA GLY A 125 -7.17 8.94 3.81
C GLY A 125 -7.29 9.69 2.49
N GLU A 126 -6.18 10.15 1.99
CA GLU A 126 -6.06 10.85 0.71
C GLU A 126 -6.09 9.89 -0.50
N TYR A 127 -6.01 8.57 -0.27
CA TYR A 127 -5.84 7.58 -1.34
C TYR A 127 -7.15 7.06 -1.93
N ILE A 128 -8.27 7.14 -1.18
CA ILE A 128 -9.52 6.49 -1.58
C ILE A 128 -10.15 7.17 -2.80
N TRP A 129 -10.05 8.50 -2.88
CA TRP A 129 -10.63 9.28 -3.96
C TRP A 129 -9.61 9.85 -4.94
N GLY A 130 -8.34 9.67 -4.72
CA GLY A 130 -7.18 9.93 -5.56
C GLY A 130 -7.32 11.04 -6.63
N ASN A 131 -8.03 10.75 -7.69
CA ASN A 131 -8.27 11.65 -8.82
C ASN A 131 -9.67 12.30 -8.85
N LYS A 132 -10.39 12.28 -7.74
CA LYS A 132 -11.76 12.84 -7.63
C LYS A 132 -11.80 14.17 -6.86
N GLY A 133 -10.68 14.89 -6.85
CA GLY A 133 -10.60 16.26 -6.38
C GLY A 133 -11.35 17.23 -7.28
N ILE A 134 -11.45 18.47 -6.86
CA ILE A 134 -12.09 19.58 -7.59
C ILE A 134 -10.99 20.55 -8.02
N GLN A 135 -10.79 20.70 -9.32
CA GLN A 135 -9.99 21.80 -9.86
C GLN A 135 -10.89 23.02 -9.94
N VAL A 136 -10.69 23.99 -9.06
CA VAL A 136 -11.50 25.22 -9.01
C VAL A 136 -11.07 26.20 -10.10
N ASN A 137 -9.77 26.41 -10.25
CA ASN A 137 -9.11 27.19 -11.28
C ASN A 137 -7.64 26.76 -11.39
N ASP A 138 -6.80 27.48 -12.15
CA ASP A 138 -5.41 27.11 -12.36
C ASP A 138 -4.55 27.18 -11.08
N ASP A 139 -4.97 27.98 -10.10
CA ASP A 139 -4.23 28.21 -8.86
C ASP A 139 -4.77 27.39 -7.67
N LEU A 140 -5.99 26.84 -7.77
CA LEU A 140 -6.68 26.21 -6.64
C LEU A 140 -7.28 24.86 -7.01
N ALA A 141 -6.79 23.84 -6.32
CA ALA A 141 -7.36 22.51 -6.33
C ALA A 141 -7.77 22.06 -4.91
N ILE A 142 -8.77 21.23 -4.79
CA ILE A 142 -9.28 20.68 -3.54
C ILE A 142 -9.28 19.16 -3.65
N ASP A 143 -8.56 18.49 -2.74
CA ASP A 143 -8.61 17.05 -2.56
C ASP A 143 -9.31 16.69 -1.24
N PHE A 144 -9.83 15.47 -1.16
CA PHE A 144 -10.57 15.00 -0.02
C PHE A 144 -9.74 14.01 0.83
N LYS A 145 -9.82 14.16 2.13
CA LYS A 145 -9.34 13.18 3.11
C LYS A 145 -10.55 12.45 3.71
N VAL A 146 -10.60 11.14 3.51
CA VAL A 146 -11.68 10.28 4.01
C VAL A 146 -11.16 9.40 5.13
N GLN A 147 -11.84 9.42 6.27
CA GLN A 147 -11.55 8.50 7.38
C GLN A 147 -12.86 7.94 7.91
N THR A 148 -13.00 6.61 7.85
CA THR A 148 -14.12 5.93 8.43
C THR A 148 -13.78 5.46 9.84
N ARG A 149 -14.80 5.31 10.69
CA ARG A 149 -14.64 4.70 12.01
C ARG A 149 -14.08 3.28 11.90
N GLN A 150 -14.66 2.47 11.02
CA GLN A 150 -14.24 1.08 10.82
C GLN A 150 -12.78 0.95 10.38
N GLY A 151 -12.32 1.75 9.40
CA GLY A 151 -10.93 1.78 8.96
C GLY A 151 -9.98 2.22 10.05
N SER A 152 -10.37 3.26 10.82
CA SER A 152 -9.57 3.78 11.94
C SER A 152 -9.45 2.76 13.08
N GLU A 153 -10.55 2.07 13.44
CA GLU A 153 -10.51 1.04 14.47
C GLU A 153 -9.68 -0.18 14.06
N ARG A 154 -9.79 -0.65 12.82
CA ARG A 154 -9.03 -1.83 12.38
C ARG A 154 -7.54 -1.59 12.32
N ILE A 155 -7.08 -0.41 11.88
CA ILE A 155 -5.64 -0.10 11.89
C ILE A 155 -5.12 0.07 13.32
N ALA A 156 -5.92 0.64 14.22
CA ALA A 156 -5.61 0.74 15.64
C ALA A 156 -5.44 -0.66 16.26
N ARG A 157 -6.42 -1.56 16.08
CA ARG A 157 -6.33 -2.96 16.57
C ARG A 157 -5.08 -3.66 16.03
N ALA A 158 -4.76 -3.51 14.75
CA ALA A 158 -3.57 -4.12 14.16
C ALA A 158 -2.27 -3.61 14.82
N ALA A 159 -2.20 -2.32 15.15
CA ALA A 159 -1.05 -1.73 15.83
C ALA A 159 -0.92 -2.19 17.29
N PHE A 160 -2.01 -2.17 18.05
CA PHE A 160 -2.05 -2.64 19.44
C PHE A 160 -1.74 -4.14 19.53
N GLU A 161 -2.33 -4.96 18.67
CA GLU A 161 -2.08 -6.39 18.62
C GLU A 161 -0.61 -6.70 18.30
N TYR A 162 -0.02 -5.97 17.37
CA TYR A 162 1.41 -6.09 17.08
C TYR A 162 2.26 -5.68 18.30
N ALA A 163 1.91 -4.59 18.96
CA ALA A 163 2.62 -4.11 20.16
C ALA A 163 2.61 -5.18 21.24
N ARG A 164 1.44 -5.73 21.57
CA ARG A 164 1.26 -6.80 22.57
C ARG A 164 2.07 -8.05 22.21
N LYS A 165 1.99 -8.52 20.96
CA LYS A 165 2.73 -9.73 20.49
C LYS A 165 4.25 -9.56 20.46
N ASN A 166 4.74 -8.33 20.32
CA ASN A 166 6.18 -8.05 20.20
C ASN A 166 6.79 -7.35 21.44
N GLY A 167 6.10 -7.35 22.57
CA GLY A 167 6.59 -6.77 23.82
C GLY A 167 6.86 -5.27 23.72
N LYS A 168 6.08 -4.54 22.91
CA LYS A 168 6.16 -3.08 22.85
C LYS A 168 5.24 -2.47 23.92
N HIS A 169 5.69 -1.39 24.53
CA HIS A 169 4.99 -0.77 25.67
C HIS A 169 4.16 0.46 25.28
N ASN A 170 4.33 0.97 24.08
CA ASN A 170 3.65 2.19 23.65
C ASN A 170 3.12 2.06 22.23
N VAL A 171 1.89 2.55 22.01
CA VAL A 171 1.31 2.83 20.69
C VAL A 171 1.05 4.32 20.60
N THR A 172 1.64 4.97 19.61
CA THR A 172 1.51 6.42 19.41
C THR A 172 0.68 6.70 18.16
N ALA A 173 -0.44 7.38 18.32
CA ALA A 173 -1.24 7.86 17.20
C ALA A 173 -0.64 9.14 16.61
N ILE A 174 -0.25 9.08 15.34
CA ILE A 174 0.26 10.24 14.60
C ILE A 174 -0.87 10.82 13.77
N THR A 175 -1.28 12.04 14.09
CA THR A 175 -2.46 12.67 13.50
C THR A 175 -2.34 14.19 13.54
N LYS A 176 -3.12 14.89 12.76
CA LYS A 176 -3.25 16.35 12.77
C LYS A 176 -4.62 16.80 13.30
N ALA A 177 -5.18 16.07 14.28
CA ALA A 177 -6.52 16.30 14.82
C ALA A 177 -6.74 17.72 15.40
N ASN A 178 -5.67 18.40 15.79
CA ASN A 178 -5.74 19.80 16.24
C ASN A 178 -6.13 20.79 15.12
N ILE A 179 -5.89 20.42 13.85
CA ILE A 179 -6.24 21.23 12.66
C ILE A 179 -7.34 20.53 11.84
N VAL A 180 -7.14 19.30 11.43
CA VAL A 180 -8.10 18.48 10.65
C VAL A 180 -9.07 17.81 11.62
N LYS A 181 -9.93 18.62 12.25
CA LYS A 181 -10.71 18.24 13.42
C LYS A 181 -11.71 17.11 13.18
N LEU A 182 -12.27 16.99 11.98
CA LEU A 182 -13.27 15.96 11.67
C LEU A 182 -12.60 14.63 11.32
N ALA A 183 -11.87 14.55 10.22
CA ALA A 183 -11.28 13.30 9.76
C ALA A 183 -10.24 12.75 10.76
N ASP A 184 -9.22 13.54 11.07
CA ASP A 184 -8.18 13.13 12.02
C ASP A 184 -8.69 13.04 13.46
N GLY A 185 -9.68 13.86 13.82
CA GLY A 185 -10.36 13.75 15.10
C GLY A 185 -11.10 12.44 15.28
N ASN A 186 -11.77 11.93 14.23
CA ASN A 186 -12.40 10.62 14.26
C ASN A 186 -11.36 9.49 14.37
N PHE A 187 -10.25 9.62 13.68
CA PHE A 187 -9.13 8.68 13.81
C PHE A 187 -8.60 8.64 15.26
N LEU A 188 -8.30 9.81 15.83
CA LEU A 188 -7.79 9.89 17.21
C LEU A 188 -8.77 9.29 18.22
N LYS A 189 -10.06 9.61 18.12
CA LYS A 189 -11.11 9.01 18.95
C LYS A 189 -11.17 7.49 18.84
N ALA A 190 -11.05 6.96 17.62
CA ALA A 190 -11.06 5.52 17.38
C ALA A 190 -9.85 4.84 18.04
N VAL A 191 -8.65 5.43 17.90
CA VAL A 191 -7.43 4.88 18.55
C VAL A 191 -7.56 4.85 20.07
N HIS A 192 -8.03 5.94 20.69
CA HIS A 192 -8.29 5.99 22.14
C HIS A 192 -9.32 4.95 22.56
N HIS A 193 -10.45 4.90 21.87
CA HIS A 193 -11.50 3.93 22.16
C HIS A 193 -11.00 2.49 22.16
N ILE A 194 -10.26 2.10 21.13
CA ILE A 194 -9.70 0.76 21.04
C ILE A 194 -8.65 0.50 22.14
N GLY A 195 -7.77 1.47 22.40
CA GLY A 195 -6.78 1.35 23.47
C GLY A 195 -7.43 1.15 24.85
N GLU A 196 -8.42 1.97 25.18
CA GLU A 196 -9.09 1.95 26.48
C GLU A 196 -10.01 0.73 26.69
N THR A 197 -10.64 0.23 25.62
CA THR A 197 -11.65 -0.84 25.74
C THR A 197 -11.13 -2.23 25.45
N GLU A 198 -10.17 -2.37 24.52
CA GLU A 198 -9.69 -3.68 24.06
C GLU A 198 -8.21 -3.96 24.49
N TYR A 199 -7.45 -2.92 24.82
CA TYR A 199 -6.02 -3.02 25.18
C TYR A 199 -5.66 -2.11 26.36
N PRO A 200 -6.30 -2.29 27.54
CA PRO A 200 -6.08 -1.42 28.70
C PRO A 200 -4.75 -1.64 29.41
N ASP A 201 -4.02 -2.69 29.07
CA ASP A 201 -2.69 -3.09 29.56
C ASP A 201 -1.58 -2.36 28.77
#